data_471dbcd46b5cdab1c6f740874f9447cb
#
_entry.id   471dbcd46b5cdab1c6f740874f9447cb
#
_cell.length_a   1.000
_cell.length_b   1.000
_cell.length_c   1.000
_cell.angle_alpha   90.00
_cell.angle_beta   90.00
_cell.angle_gamma   90.00
#
_symmetry.space_group_name_H-M   'P 1'
#
loop_
_entity.id
_entity.type
_entity.pdbx_description
1 polymer ?
#
loop_
_entity_poly.entity_id
_entity_poly.type
_entity_poly.pdbx_seq_one_letter_code
_entity_poly.pdbx_strand_id
1 'polypeptide(L)'
;MSVNSNAATASSFGSDYILKASNLNILHTNNQALYVYNGTDYTVINSATSAANAVIAPGQGFMVGGKYDDGSNNLSMNTAMKTEDGSDDGVSGDIMDDDRGELFLSINQNEVSSKTEIYFLENTSDLFEPSYDAGTLSIVFTGIYSRIINGDEGVDLAIQSLAYSEMWDKVIPLGIN
;
A
#
# COMPACT_ATOMS: atom_id res chain seq x y z
N MET A 1 6.64 15.39 2.80
CA MET A 1 8.12 15.55 2.78
C MET A 1 8.51 15.80 1.33
N SER A 2 9.03 16.96 0.97
CA SER A 2 9.48 17.21 -0.40
C SER A 2 10.89 16.62 -0.56
N VAL A 3 11.06 15.73 -1.52
CA VAL A 3 12.38 15.23 -1.89
C VAL A 3 13.05 16.32 -2.72
N ASN A 4 14.11 16.92 -2.23
CA ASN A 4 14.83 17.98 -2.93
C ASN A 4 15.71 17.34 -4.01
N SER A 5 15.31 17.47 -5.27
CA SER A 5 16.01 16.92 -6.43
C SER A 5 17.13 17.86 -6.90
N ASN A 6 18.19 17.99 -6.15
CA ASN A 6 19.39 18.74 -6.59
C ASN A 6 20.44 17.83 -7.26
N ALA A 7 20.02 16.76 -7.90
CA ALA A 7 20.95 15.92 -8.66
C ALA A 7 20.75 16.13 -10.16
N ALA A 8 21.83 16.24 -10.90
CA ALA A 8 21.83 16.39 -12.36
C ALA A 8 21.22 15.19 -13.11
N THR A 9 20.89 14.14 -12.40
CA THR A 9 20.03 13.02 -12.81
C THR A 9 19.08 12.74 -11.68
N ALA A 10 17.81 13.11 -11.86
CA ALA A 10 16.75 12.73 -10.94
C ALA A 10 16.55 11.22 -11.03
N SER A 11 16.87 10.49 -9.95
CA SER A 11 16.63 9.05 -9.86
C SER A 11 15.35 8.83 -9.06
N SER A 12 14.54 7.87 -9.48
CA SER A 12 13.38 7.39 -8.72
C SER A 12 13.83 6.58 -7.50
N PHE A 13 12.93 6.39 -6.55
CA PHE A 13 13.15 5.52 -5.39
C PHE A 13 12.25 4.29 -5.50
N GLY A 14 12.81 3.10 -5.41
CA GLY A 14 12.05 1.87 -5.35
C GLY A 14 11.20 1.81 -4.07
N SER A 15 9.92 1.57 -4.21
CA SER A 15 8.98 1.56 -3.07
C SER A 15 9.28 0.44 -2.09
N ASP A 16 9.67 -0.74 -2.58
CA ASP A 16 10.04 -1.86 -1.70
C ASP A 16 11.34 -1.60 -0.92
N TYR A 17 12.24 -0.76 -1.41
CA TYR A 17 13.39 -0.31 -0.64
C TYR A 17 12.99 0.67 0.47
N ILE A 18 12.01 1.52 0.22
CA ILE A 18 11.48 2.43 1.25
C ILE A 18 10.76 1.64 2.34
N LEU A 19 10.02 0.59 1.98
CA LEU A 19 9.28 -0.28 2.90
C LEU A 19 10.14 -1.39 3.54
N LYS A 20 11.45 -1.40 3.35
CA LYS A 20 12.34 -2.39 4.00
C LYS A 20 12.76 -2.00 5.42
N ALA A 21 13.32 -2.97 6.07
CA ALA A 21 13.64 -3.11 7.49
C ALA A 21 13.93 -1.82 8.31
N SER A 22 14.64 -0.84 7.75
CA SER A 22 14.97 0.39 8.49
C SER A 22 13.76 1.30 8.71
N ASN A 23 12.78 1.24 7.82
CA ASN A 23 11.61 2.10 7.87
C ASN A 23 10.37 1.39 8.45
N LEU A 24 10.25 0.08 8.30
CA LEU A 24 9.09 -0.66 8.85
C LEU A 24 8.93 -0.47 10.36
N ASN A 25 10.02 -0.32 11.08
CA ASN A 25 10.00 -0.14 12.54
C ASN A 25 9.37 1.18 13.00
N ILE A 26 9.31 2.19 12.12
CA ILE A 26 8.71 3.48 12.43
C ILE A 26 7.30 3.62 11.86
N LEU A 27 6.85 2.68 11.03
CA LEU A 27 5.50 2.65 10.51
C LEU A 27 4.55 1.97 11.48
N HIS A 28 3.33 2.47 11.54
CA HIS A 28 2.25 1.83 12.30
C HIS A 28 1.96 0.47 11.69
N THR A 29 1.80 -0.55 12.52
CA THR A 29 1.64 -1.95 12.07
C THR A 29 0.50 -2.11 11.06
N ASN A 30 -0.61 -1.42 11.27
CA ASN A 30 -1.78 -1.50 10.39
C ASN A 30 -1.63 -0.67 9.09
N ASN A 31 -0.55 0.10 8.93
CA ASN A 31 -0.33 1.01 7.80
C ASN A 31 1.09 0.91 7.25
N GLN A 32 1.63 -0.30 7.16
CA GLN A 32 2.94 -0.56 6.55
C GLN A 32 2.85 -0.52 5.02
N ALA A 33 2.57 0.66 4.49
CA ALA A 33 2.38 0.93 3.07
C ALA A 33 2.81 2.36 2.72
N LEU A 34 3.01 2.62 1.44
CA LEU A 34 3.09 3.97 0.87
C LEU A 34 1.73 4.32 0.26
N TYR A 35 1.25 5.50 0.53
CA TYR A 35 0.00 6.04 0.01
C TYR A 35 0.32 7.18 -0.95
N VAL A 36 0.20 6.93 -2.24
CA VAL A 36 0.58 7.86 -3.30
C VAL A 36 -0.68 8.45 -3.93
N TYR A 37 -0.83 9.78 -3.90
CA TYR A 37 -1.97 10.44 -4.52
C TYR A 37 -1.80 10.51 -6.04
N ASN A 38 -2.77 9.98 -6.79
CA ASN A 38 -2.75 9.92 -8.25
C ASN A 38 -3.55 11.05 -8.94
N GLY A 39 -4.02 12.04 -8.16
CA GLY A 39 -4.84 13.14 -8.64
C GLY A 39 -6.34 12.99 -8.33
N THR A 40 -6.81 11.80 -8.04
CA THR A 40 -8.22 11.49 -7.72
C THR A 40 -8.35 10.72 -6.43
N ASP A 41 -7.48 9.75 -6.23
CA ASP A 41 -7.50 8.81 -5.11
C ASP A 41 -6.06 8.46 -4.68
N TYR A 42 -5.94 7.66 -3.64
CA TYR A 42 -4.66 7.12 -3.18
C TYR A 42 -4.41 5.73 -3.76
N THR A 43 -3.27 5.58 -4.42
CA THR A 43 -2.72 4.26 -4.72
C THR A 43 -1.94 3.80 -3.50
N VAL A 44 -2.28 2.63 -2.98
CA VAL A 44 -1.60 2.02 -1.84
C VAL A 44 -0.59 1.02 -2.35
N ILE A 45 0.65 1.13 -1.91
CA ILE A 45 1.77 0.30 -2.34
C ILE A 45 2.35 -0.41 -1.12
N ASN A 46 2.32 -1.73 -1.14
CA ASN A 46 2.93 -2.59 -0.14
C ASN A 46 3.42 -3.92 -0.78
N SER A 47 3.76 -4.92 0.01
CA SER A 47 4.24 -6.20 -0.52
C SER A 47 3.17 -6.97 -1.30
N ALA A 48 1.88 -6.78 -1.01
CA ALA A 48 0.79 -7.40 -1.74
C ALA A 48 0.59 -6.77 -3.13
N THR A 49 0.83 -5.48 -3.29
CA THR A 49 0.65 -4.75 -4.57
C THR A 49 1.86 -4.84 -5.50
N SER A 50 2.78 -5.78 -5.24
CA SER A 50 4.00 -5.95 -6.05
C SER A 50 4.89 -4.72 -6.11
N ALA A 51 5.18 -4.19 -4.95
CA ALA A 51 6.05 -3.03 -4.77
C ALA A 51 7.43 -3.14 -5.44
N ALA A 52 7.82 -4.33 -5.92
CA ALA A 52 9.12 -4.54 -6.56
C ALA A 52 9.35 -3.65 -7.80
N ASN A 53 8.27 -3.27 -8.49
CA ASN A 53 8.36 -2.45 -9.71
C ASN A 53 7.75 -1.05 -9.53
N ALA A 54 7.14 -0.77 -8.39
CA ALA A 54 6.64 0.57 -8.12
C ALA A 54 7.77 1.49 -7.67
N VAL A 55 7.84 2.67 -8.24
CA VAL A 55 8.84 3.68 -7.92
C VAL A 55 8.19 4.99 -7.53
N ILE A 56 8.84 5.74 -6.67
CA ILE A 56 8.46 7.11 -6.34
C ILE A 56 9.31 8.03 -7.22
N ALA A 57 8.65 8.72 -8.13
CA ALA A 57 9.30 9.64 -9.06
C ALA A 57 9.88 10.86 -8.32
N PRO A 58 10.91 11.52 -8.88
CA PRO A 58 11.42 12.76 -8.34
C PRO A 58 10.34 13.83 -8.22
N GLY A 59 10.16 14.38 -7.03
CA GLY A 59 9.14 15.39 -6.75
C GLY A 59 7.74 14.83 -6.45
N GLN A 60 7.52 13.53 -6.59
CA GLN A 60 6.27 12.88 -6.22
C GLN A 60 6.14 12.82 -4.69
N GLY A 61 5.00 13.28 -4.18
CA GLY A 61 4.66 13.20 -2.76
C GLY A 61 3.98 11.87 -2.44
N PHE A 62 4.22 11.35 -1.23
CA PHE A 62 3.51 10.20 -0.68
C PHE A 62 3.29 10.39 0.81
N MET A 63 2.37 9.63 1.38
CA MET A 63 2.11 9.56 2.81
C MET A 63 2.46 8.20 3.37
N VAL A 64 2.76 8.16 4.66
CA VAL A 64 2.99 6.95 5.46
C VAL A 64 2.30 7.10 6.80
N GLY A 65 1.79 6.01 7.36
CA GLY A 65 1.30 5.96 8.73
C GLY A 65 2.46 5.80 9.71
N GLY A 66 2.74 6.82 10.51
CA GLY A 66 3.77 6.76 11.55
C GLY A 66 3.30 6.03 12.81
N LYS A 67 4.21 5.35 13.49
CA LYS A 67 3.93 4.57 14.71
C LYS A 67 3.82 5.45 15.96
N TYR A 68 4.53 6.57 15.99
CA TYR A 68 4.65 7.42 17.17
C TYR A 68 4.04 8.79 16.95
N ASP A 69 3.27 9.27 17.92
CA ASP A 69 2.62 10.59 17.86
C ASP A 69 3.54 11.72 18.34
N ASP A 70 4.70 11.40 18.87
CA ASP A 70 5.67 12.35 19.44
C ASP A 70 6.60 13.01 18.40
N GLY A 71 6.37 12.77 17.11
CA GLY A 71 7.19 13.31 16.02
C GLY A 71 8.53 12.59 15.80
N SER A 72 8.78 11.48 16.49
CA SER A 72 10.02 10.69 16.34
C SER A 72 10.06 9.78 15.11
N ASN A 73 9.02 9.81 14.27
CA ASN A 73 8.96 9.03 13.04
C ASN A 73 9.84 9.65 11.94
N ASN A 74 11.07 9.18 11.84
CA ASN A 74 12.01 9.63 10.82
C ASN A 74 12.16 8.58 9.72
N LEU A 75 11.47 8.79 8.60
CA LEU A 75 11.65 7.96 7.42
C LEU A 75 13.06 8.18 6.85
N SER A 76 13.82 7.10 6.74
CA SER A 76 15.17 7.13 6.20
C SER A 76 15.13 6.88 4.69
N MET A 77 15.68 7.80 3.93
CA MET A 77 15.89 7.66 2.48
C MET A 77 17.37 7.87 2.17
N ASN A 78 17.97 6.94 1.48
CA ASN A 78 19.39 6.99 1.14
C ASN A 78 19.64 6.61 -0.33
N THR A 79 20.87 6.79 -0.78
CA THR A 79 21.25 6.57 -2.19
C THR A 79 21.12 5.11 -2.64
N ALA A 80 21.17 4.14 -1.72
CA ALA A 80 21.00 2.72 -2.07
C ALA A 80 19.53 2.36 -2.40
N MET A 81 18.58 3.25 -2.09
CA MET A 81 17.16 3.09 -2.44
C MET A 81 16.83 3.66 -3.82
N LYS A 82 17.79 4.30 -4.47
CA LYS A 82 17.60 4.83 -5.82
C LYS A 82 17.57 3.71 -6.84
N THR A 83 16.71 3.86 -7.84
CA THR A 83 16.64 2.98 -8.99
C THR A 83 16.51 3.79 -10.27
N GLU A 84 17.04 3.25 -11.35
CA GLU A 84 16.84 3.75 -12.72
C GLU A 84 15.83 2.88 -13.46
N ASP A 85 15.49 1.72 -12.88
CA ASP A 85 14.52 0.77 -13.41
C ASP A 85 13.16 1.01 -12.76
N GLY A 86 12.09 0.87 -13.52
CA GLY A 86 10.72 0.94 -13.03
C GLY A 86 9.85 1.90 -13.83
N SER A 87 8.55 1.83 -13.62
CA SER A 87 7.60 2.79 -14.17
C SER A 87 7.72 4.14 -13.47
N ASP A 88 7.41 5.19 -14.18
CA ASP A 88 7.74 6.57 -13.82
C ASP A 88 6.74 7.25 -12.88
N ASP A 89 5.68 6.60 -12.43
CA ASP A 89 4.57 7.27 -11.74
C ASP A 89 4.01 6.59 -10.49
N GLY A 90 4.69 5.57 -9.95
CA GLY A 90 4.19 4.81 -8.79
C GLY A 90 2.88 4.06 -9.05
N VAL A 91 2.41 4.04 -10.28
CA VAL A 91 1.31 3.20 -10.73
C VAL A 91 1.90 1.88 -11.16
N SER A 92 1.59 0.82 -10.44
CA SER A 92 2.16 -0.50 -10.69
C SER A 92 1.90 -0.97 -12.10
N GLY A 93 2.97 -1.37 -12.79
CA GLY A 93 2.85 -2.24 -13.94
C GLY A 93 2.26 -3.59 -13.51
N ASP A 94 1.41 -4.10 -14.35
CA ASP A 94 0.75 -5.40 -14.19
C ASP A 94 1.80 -6.51 -14.02
N ILE A 95 1.91 -7.09 -12.83
CA ILE A 95 2.69 -8.31 -12.63
C ILE A 95 1.72 -9.46 -12.80
N MET A 96 1.76 -10.08 -13.96
CA MET A 96 1.16 -11.38 -14.19
C MET A 96 2.00 -12.43 -13.47
N ASP A 97 1.70 -12.67 -12.19
CA ASP A 97 2.13 -13.86 -11.49
C ASP A 97 1.01 -14.90 -11.61
N ASP A 98 1.29 -16.05 -12.18
CA ASP A 98 0.30 -17.11 -12.45
C ASP A 98 -0.35 -17.67 -11.18
N ASP A 99 0.27 -17.43 -10.01
CA ASP A 99 -0.19 -17.91 -8.69
C ASP A 99 -0.78 -16.78 -7.82
N ARG A 100 -1.40 -15.79 -8.44
CA ARG A 100 -1.99 -14.64 -7.77
C ARG A 100 -3.43 -14.42 -8.20
N GLY A 101 -4.33 -14.20 -7.24
CA GLY A 101 -5.69 -13.73 -7.47
C GLY A 101 -5.85 -12.27 -7.04
N GLU A 102 -6.61 -11.49 -7.79
CA GLU A 102 -6.88 -10.09 -7.49
C GLU A 102 -8.35 -9.76 -7.59
N LEU A 103 -8.88 -9.04 -6.60
CA LEU A 103 -10.25 -8.54 -6.59
C LEU A 103 -10.24 -7.08 -6.19
N PHE A 104 -10.68 -6.21 -7.09
CA PHE A 104 -10.79 -4.78 -6.86
C PHE A 104 -12.25 -4.37 -6.73
N LEU A 105 -12.59 -3.74 -5.62
CA LEU A 105 -13.92 -3.24 -5.35
C LEU A 105 -13.86 -1.71 -5.20
N SER A 106 -14.76 -1.00 -5.88
CA SER A 106 -14.82 0.45 -5.81
C SER A 106 -16.24 0.96 -5.64
N ILE A 107 -16.35 2.08 -4.93
CA ILE A 107 -17.58 2.88 -4.84
C ILE A 107 -17.27 4.26 -5.39
N ASN A 108 -18.15 4.73 -6.26
CA ASN A 108 -18.09 6.06 -6.83
C ASN A 108 -19.34 6.85 -6.42
N GLN A 109 -19.15 7.99 -5.77
CA GLN A 109 -20.22 8.90 -5.39
C GLN A 109 -19.78 10.36 -5.60
N ASN A 110 -20.49 11.09 -6.48
CA ASN A 110 -20.28 12.54 -6.67
C ASN A 110 -18.82 12.96 -6.84
N GLU A 111 -18.09 12.43 -7.79
CA GLU A 111 -16.67 12.71 -8.06
C GLU A 111 -15.68 12.17 -7.01
N VAL A 112 -16.18 11.54 -5.95
CA VAL A 112 -15.34 10.83 -4.96
C VAL A 112 -15.35 9.35 -5.29
N SER A 113 -14.18 8.77 -5.42
CA SER A 113 -13.98 7.33 -5.60
C SER A 113 -13.28 6.77 -4.37
N SER A 114 -13.72 5.61 -3.93
CA SER A 114 -13.02 4.83 -2.90
C SER A 114 -12.92 3.39 -3.36
N LYS A 115 -11.81 2.74 -3.03
CA LYS A 115 -11.56 1.35 -3.39
C LYS A 115 -10.97 0.56 -2.22
N THR A 116 -11.22 -0.75 -2.24
CA THR A 116 -10.46 -1.75 -1.47
C THR A 116 -9.98 -2.83 -2.42
N GLU A 117 -8.79 -3.32 -2.17
CA GLU A 117 -8.10 -4.29 -3.01
C GLU A 117 -7.85 -5.56 -2.19
N ILE A 118 -8.18 -6.70 -2.76
CA ILE A 118 -8.00 -8.01 -2.12
C ILE A 118 -7.08 -8.82 -3.00
N TYR A 119 -6.00 -9.31 -2.41
CA TYR A 119 -4.98 -10.10 -3.07
C TYR A 119 -4.95 -11.50 -2.48
N PHE A 120 -5.08 -12.50 -3.33
CA PHE A 120 -4.88 -13.89 -2.95
C PHE A 120 -3.45 -14.26 -3.31
N LEU A 121 -2.64 -14.56 -2.31
CA LEU A 121 -1.20 -14.76 -2.46
C LEU A 121 -0.78 -16.06 -1.80
N GLU A 122 0.31 -16.66 -2.29
CA GLU A 122 0.97 -17.74 -1.54
C GLU A 122 1.57 -17.17 -0.24
N ASN A 123 1.56 -18.01 0.79
CA ASN A 123 2.16 -17.70 2.10
C ASN A 123 1.49 -16.54 2.88
N THR A 124 0.26 -16.20 2.56
CA THR A 124 -0.59 -15.33 3.38
C THR A 124 -1.68 -16.13 4.07
N SER A 125 -2.38 -15.52 5.02
CA SER A 125 -3.41 -16.17 5.85
C SER A 125 -4.68 -15.33 5.98
N ASP A 126 -5.64 -15.78 6.79
CA ASP A 126 -6.86 -15.01 7.11
C ASP A 126 -6.68 -14.04 8.29
N LEU A 127 -5.46 -14.00 8.85
CA LEU A 127 -5.08 -13.04 9.89
C LEU A 127 -4.50 -11.78 9.27
N PHE A 128 -4.36 -10.75 10.08
CA PHE A 128 -3.67 -9.53 9.65
C PHE A 128 -2.19 -9.82 9.38
N GLU A 129 -1.74 -9.54 8.16
CA GLU A 129 -0.36 -9.74 7.70
C GLU A 129 0.33 -8.38 7.49
N PRO A 130 1.15 -7.92 8.46
CA PRO A 130 1.89 -6.66 8.31
C PRO A 130 2.71 -6.62 7.02
N SER A 131 2.75 -5.47 6.36
CA SER A 131 3.37 -5.23 5.05
C SER A 131 2.64 -5.84 3.84
N TYR A 132 1.70 -6.75 4.03
CA TYR A 132 0.81 -7.27 2.99
C TYR A 132 -0.59 -6.67 3.10
N ASP A 133 -1.08 -6.47 4.32
CA ASP A 133 -2.32 -5.74 4.59
C ASP A 133 -2.04 -4.26 4.85
N ALA A 134 -2.98 -3.41 4.51
CA ALA A 134 -2.88 -1.99 4.78
C ALA A 134 -4.23 -1.39 5.16
N GLY A 135 -4.27 -0.71 6.30
CA GLY A 135 -5.43 0.06 6.74
C GLY A 135 -5.73 1.23 5.81
N THR A 136 -6.98 1.68 5.81
CA THR A 136 -7.35 2.94 5.15
C THR A 136 -6.73 4.13 5.88
N LEU A 137 -6.42 5.18 5.13
CA LEU A 137 -6.15 6.48 5.76
C LEU A 137 -7.50 7.16 6.02
N SER A 138 -7.79 7.49 7.29
CA SER A 138 -9.06 8.08 7.76
C SER A 138 -9.38 9.48 7.22
N ILE A 139 -8.77 9.89 6.12
CA ILE A 139 -8.99 11.19 5.50
C ILE A 139 -10.14 11.17 4.47
N VAL A 140 -10.67 10.02 4.15
CA VAL A 140 -11.76 9.86 3.16
C VAL A 140 -13.06 9.63 3.91
N PHE A 141 -14.02 10.51 3.70
CA PHE A 141 -15.30 10.55 4.44
C PHE A 141 -16.30 9.46 4.03
N THR A 142 -16.12 8.84 2.90
CA THR A 142 -17.00 7.76 2.42
C THR A 142 -16.14 6.76 1.68
N GLY A 143 -16.15 5.50 2.10
CA GLY A 143 -15.28 4.53 1.48
C GLY A 143 -15.77 3.11 1.64
N ILE A 144 -15.37 2.27 0.71
CA ILE A 144 -15.46 0.82 0.83
C ILE A 144 -14.16 0.31 1.44
N TYR A 145 -14.28 -0.64 2.34
CA TYR A 145 -13.16 -1.32 2.97
C TYR A 145 -13.45 -2.80 3.18
N SER A 146 -12.43 -3.59 3.31
CA SER A 146 -12.55 -4.98 3.77
C SER A 146 -12.14 -5.11 5.24
N ARG A 147 -12.46 -6.24 5.85
CA ARG A 147 -12.12 -6.59 7.23
C ARG A 147 -11.42 -7.93 7.28
N ILE A 148 -10.55 -8.09 8.26
CA ILE A 148 -9.88 -9.36 8.54
C ILE A 148 -10.92 -10.44 8.81
N ILE A 149 -10.71 -11.63 8.24
CA ILE A 149 -11.62 -12.77 8.39
C ILE A 149 -11.49 -13.39 9.79
N ASN A 150 -10.27 -13.55 10.25
CA ASN A 150 -9.98 -14.14 11.56
C ASN A 150 -9.23 -13.15 12.45
N GLY A 151 -9.75 -12.91 13.67
CA GLY A 151 -9.10 -12.01 14.62
C GLY A 151 -9.22 -10.54 14.24
N ASP A 152 -10.37 -10.12 13.71
CA ASP A 152 -10.63 -8.71 13.35
C ASP A 152 -10.52 -7.79 14.58
N GLU A 153 -9.54 -6.90 14.54
CA GLU A 153 -9.30 -5.86 15.56
C GLU A 153 -9.98 -4.53 15.22
N GLY A 154 -10.85 -4.51 14.23
CA GLY A 154 -11.60 -3.32 13.82
C GLY A 154 -10.84 -2.42 12.85
N VAL A 155 -9.86 -2.92 12.13
CA VAL A 155 -9.11 -2.16 11.13
C VAL A 155 -9.83 -2.20 9.79
N ASP A 156 -10.21 -1.03 9.29
CA ASP A 156 -10.73 -0.87 7.92
C ASP A 156 -9.57 -0.97 6.93
N LEU A 157 -9.61 -1.96 6.05
CA LEU A 157 -8.51 -2.26 5.13
C LEU A 157 -8.74 -1.67 3.73
N ALA A 158 -7.73 -0.98 3.24
CA ALA A 158 -7.61 -0.58 1.84
C ALA A 158 -7.02 -1.72 0.99
N ILE A 159 -6.13 -2.51 1.59
CA ILE A 159 -5.55 -3.71 0.99
C ILE A 159 -5.68 -4.86 1.99
N GLN A 160 -6.17 -5.99 1.51
CA GLN A 160 -6.22 -7.25 2.26
C GLN A 160 -5.53 -8.35 1.46
N SER A 161 -4.67 -9.11 2.11
CA SER A 161 -4.04 -10.31 1.57
C SER A 161 -4.67 -11.55 2.17
N LEU A 162 -4.90 -12.58 1.36
CA LEU A 162 -5.53 -13.83 1.75
C LEU A 162 -4.82 -15.01 1.08
N ALA A 163 -4.92 -16.20 1.67
CA ALA A 163 -4.32 -17.39 1.12
C ALA A 163 -4.89 -17.77 -0.26
N TYR A 164 -4.03 -17.90 -1.26
CA TYR A 164 -4.40 -18.26 -2.63
C TYR A 164 -5.11 -19.62 -2.72
N SER A 165 -4.66 -20.59 -1.95
CA SER A 165 -5.19 -21.96 -1.96
C SER A 165 -6.68 -22.06 -1.58
N GLU A 166 -7.23 -21.05 -0.93
CA GLU A 166 -8.62 -21.03 -0.44
C GLU A 166 -9.48 -19.97 -1.13
N MET A 167 -9.02 -19.40 -2.22
CA MET A 167 -9.64 -18.27 -2.92
C MET A 167 -11.12 -18.49 -3.26
N TRP A 168 -11.49 -19.69 -3.65
CA TRP A 168 -12.83 -19.99 -4.20
C TRP A 168 -13.95 -20.06 -3.17
N ASP A 169 -13.63 -20.28 -1.90
CA ASP A 169 -14.60 -20.49 -0.83
C ASP A 169 -14.56 -19.40 0.27
N LYS A 170 -13.86 -18.27 0.01
CA LYS A 170 -13.74 -17.20 1.00
C LYS A 170 -14.96 -16.31 1.05
N VAL A 171 -15.43 -16.07 2.27
CA VAL A 171 -16.41 -15.01 2.58
C VAL A 171 -15.65 -13.83 3.20
N ILE A 172 -15.57 -12.72 2.46
CA ILE A 172 -14.80 -11.55 2.88
C ILE A 172 -15.76 -10.49 3.42
N PRO A 173 -15.62 -10.08 4.68
CA PRO A 173 -16.43 -9.01 5.25
C PRO A 173 -16.09 -7.68 4.59
N LEU A 174 -17.10 -6.95 4.14
CA LEU A 174 -16.98 -5.62 3.57
C LEU A 174 -17.76 -4.61 4.39
N GLY A 175 -17.27 -3.40 4.44
CA GLY A 175 -17.97 -2.27 5.04
C GLY A 175 -17.94 -1.03 4.17
N ILE A 176 -18.85 -0.11 4.47
CA ILE A 176 -18.96 1.19 3.81
C ILE A 176 -19.14 2.24 4.92
N ASN A 177 -18.38 3.32 4.86
CA ASN A 177 -18.49 4.49 5.73
C ASN A 177 -19.25 5.61 5.05
#